data_4a8a8b19588d1da869019a219a817e55
#
_entry.id   4a8a8b19588d1da869019a219a817e55
#
_cell.length_a   1.000
_cell.length_b   1.000
_cell.length_c   1.000
_cell.angle_alpha   90.00
_cell.angle_beta   90.00
_cell.angle_gamma   90.00
#
_symmetry.space_group_name_H-M   'P 1'
#
loop_
_entity.id
_entity.type
_entity.pdbx_description
1 polymer ?
#
loop_
_entity_poly.entity_id
_entity_poly.type
_entity_poly.pdbx_seq_one_letter_code
_entity_poly.pdbx_strand_id
1 'polypeptide(L)'
;MGIRKYKPTTPGRRGASVSDFVELTRSTPEKSLLVPKPKTGGRNNSGRITTRHIGGGHKQAYRIIDFKRYDKDGVPAKVAHIEYDPNRTARIALLHYADGTKRYILAPAGLKQGDRIEAGPSADIKPGNILQLRNIPLGTVVHAVELYPGGGAKIARSAGTSVQLVAKEGRFAQLRMPSGEIRNVEATCRATIGEVGNAEQSNINWGKAGRMRWKGKRPHVRGVVMNPVDHPHGGGEGRTSGGRHPVSPWGKPEGRTRRPKKASDRLIVRRRKTGKNR
;
A
#
# COMPACT_ATOMS: atom_id res chain seq x y z
N MET A 1 -7.50 13.38 -11.34
CA MET A 1 -8.29 12.22 -10.85
C MET A 1 -9.59 12.74 -10.33
N GLY A 2 -10.69 12.09 -10.65
CA GLY A 2 -12.00 12.48 -10.18
C GLY A 2 -12.71 11.34 -9.44
N ILE A 3 -13.52 11.73 -8.46
CA ILE A 3 -14.46 10.83 -7.80
C ILE A 3 -15.86 11.13 -8.33
N ARG A 4 -16.49 10.14 -8.95
CA ARG A 4 -17.88 10.23 -9.39
C ARG A 4 -18.80 9.79 -8.26
N LYS A 5 -19.69 10.66 -7.83
CA LYS A 5 -20.78 10.34 -6.89
C LYS A 5 -21.99 9.78 -7.65
N TYR A 6 -22.66 8.80 -7.08
CA TYR A 6 -23.93 8.30 -7.62
C TYR A 6 -25.12 9.19 -7.23
N LYS A 7 -26.14 9.22 -8.08
CA LYS A 7 -27.43 9.83 -7.73
C LYS A 7 -28.07 9.04 -6.56
N PRO A 8 -28.73 9.70 -5.60
CA PRO A 8 -29.27 9.09 -4.38
C PRO A 8 -30.59 8.34 -4.64
N THR A 9 -30.61 7.43 -5.59
CA THR A 9 -31.83 6.69 -6.01
C THR A 9 -32.19 5.54 -5.06
N THR A 10 -31.25 5.05 -4.27
CA THR A 10 -31.45 3.99 -3.28
C THR A 10 -30.59 4.24 -2.05
N PRO A 11 -30.90 3.65 -0.86
CA PRO A 11 -30.09 3.80 0.35
C PRO A 11 -28.62 3.47 0.12
N GLY A 12 -28.30 2.41 -0.63
CA GLY A 12 -26.93 1.99 -0.93
C GLY A 12 -26.20 2.90 -1.94
N ARG A 13 -26.93 3.69 -2.73
CA ARG A 13 -26.37 4.67 -3.68
C ARG A 13 -26.22 6.07 -3.10
N ARG A 14 -27.04 6.43 -2.12
CA ARG A 14 -27.06 7.80 -1.54
C ARG A 14 -25.70 8.35 -1.18
N GLY A 15 -24.85 7.58 -0.54
CA GLY A 15 -23.49 8.00 -0.16
C GLY A 15 -22.39 7.35 -1.02
N ALA A 16 -22.74 6.58 -2.05
CA ALA A 16 -21.77 5.81 -2.80
C ALA A 16 -21.00 6.66 -3.80
N SER A 17 -19.70 6.38 -3.90
CA SER A 17 -18.85 6.98 -4.92
C SER A 17 -17.92 5.93 -5.54
N VAL A 18 -17.33 6.27 -6.68
CA VAL A 18 -16.35 5.45 -7.39
C VAL A 18 -15.30 6.35 -8.03
N SER A 19 -14.13 5.81 -8.32
CA SER A 19 -13.16 6.48 -9.19
C SER A 19 -13.75 6.66 -10.60
N ASP A 20 -13.39 7.75 -11.27
CA ASP A 20 -13.77 8.01 -12.66
C ASP A 20 -12.97 7.20 -13.68
N PHE A 21 -11.83 6.62 -13.26
CA PHE A 21 -10.90 5.83 -14.08
C PHE A 21 -10.33 6.54 -15.32
N VAL A 22 -10.41 7.85 -15.39
CA VAL A 22 -9.94 8.66 -16.55
C VAL A 22 -8.45 8.44 -16.87
N GLU A 23 -7.63 8.13 -15.86
CA GLU A 23 -6.18 7.88 -16.02
C GLU A 23 -5.85 6.57 -16.73
N LEU A 24 -6.81 5.63 -16.79
CA LEU A 24 -6.53 4.31 -17.34
C LEU A 24 -6.52 4.38 -18.86
N THR A 25 -5.43 3.90 -19.44
CA THR A 25 -5.25 3.86 -20.89
C THR A 25 -5.56 2.48 -21.48
N ARG A 26 -5.66 1.45 -20.63
CA ARG A 26 -5.95 0.07 -21.03
C ARG A 26 -6.75 -0.66 -19.94
N SER A 27 -7.74 -1.45 -20.33
CA SER A 27 -8.58 -2.26 -19.44
C SER A 27 -8.09 -3.71 -19.28
N THR A 28 -7.40 -4.24 -20.27
CA THR A 28 -6.91 -5.63 -20.28
C THR A 28 -5.45 -5.69 -19.84
N PRO A 29 -5.11 -6.55 -18.85
CA PRO A 29 -3.72 -6.69 -18.40
C PRO A 29 -2.85 -7.47 -19.38
N GLU A 30 -1.53 -7.29 -19.30
CA GLU A 30 -0.55 -8.08 -20.04
C GLU A 30 -0.53 -9.53 -19.52
N LYS A 31 -0.85 -10.49 -20.37
CA LYS A 31 -1.05 -11.90 -19.98
C LYS A 31 0.22 -12.55 -19.44
N SER A 32 1.39 -12.24 -20.00
CA SER A 32 2.69 -12.78 -19.57
C SER A 32 3.07 -12.39 -18.14
N LEU A 33 2.49 -11.30 -17.62
CA LEU A 33 2.77 -10.78 -16.28
C LEU A 33 1.66 -11.11 -15.27
N LEU A 34 0.79 -12.07 -15.57
CA LEU A 34 -0.28 -12.53 -14.69
C LEU A 34 0.05 -13.87 -14.04
N VAL A 35 -0.27 -13.98 -12.77
CA VAL A 35 -0.18 -15.24 -12.00
C VAL A 35 -1.55 -15.53 -11.37
N PRO A 36 -1.99 -16.80 -11.33
CA PRO A 36 -3.18 -17.19 -10.60
C PRO A 36 -3.11 -16.78 -9.13
N LYS A 37 -4.23 -16.25 -8.61
CA LYS A 37 -4.37 -15.91 -7.19
C LYS A 37 -5.50 -16.71 -6.57
N PRO A 38 -5.24 -17.94 -6.07
CA PRO A 38 -6.24 -18.75 -5.40
C PRO A 38 -6.73 -18.08 -4.13
N LYS A 39 -7.98 -18.32 -3.77
CA LYS A 39 -8.60 -17.79 -2.55
C LYS A 39 -8.40 -18.78 -1.41
N THR A 40 -7.69 -18.38 -0.38
CA THR A 40 -7.44 -19.23 0.81
C THR A 40 -8.53 -19.07 1.87
N GLY A 41 -9.37 -18.03 1.79
CA GLY A 41 -10.37 -17.74 2.82
C GLY A 41 -9.77 -17.43 4.20
N GLY A 42 -8.53 -16.97 4.27
CA GLY A 42 -7.81 -16.69 5.51
C GLY A 42 -7.22 -17.94 6.18
N ARG A 43 -7.20 -19.09 5.49
CA ARG A 43 -6.61 -20.35 6.00
C ARG A 43 -5.14 -20.42 5.65
N ASN A 44 -4.36 -21.02 6.56
CA ASN A 44 -2.95 -21.36 6.35
C ASN A 44 -2.82 -22.73 5.63
N ASN A 45 -1.60 -23.24 5.53
CA ASN A 45 -1.28 -24.55 4.94
C ASN A 45 -1.92 -25.74 5.69
N SER A 46 -2.19 -25.61 6.99
CA SER A 46 -2.87 -26.62 7.80
C SER A 46 -4.41 -26.46 7.84
N GLY A 47 -4.99 -25.60 7.01
CA GLY A 47 -6.42 -25.34 6.94
C GLY A 47 -7.01 -24.51 8.07
N ARG A 48 -6.20 -24.06 9.05
CA ARG A 48 -6.65 -23.23 10.17
C ARG A 48 -6.80 -21.77 9.78
N ILE A 49 -7.81 -21.09 10.31
CA ILE A 49 -8.02 -19.65 10.09
C ILE A 49 -6.96 -18.88 10.88
N THR A 50 -5.99 -18.29 10.17
CA THR A 50 -4.96 -17.42 10.74
C THR A 50 -5.24 -15.94 10.50
N THR A 51 -6.06 -15.63 9.49
CA THR A 51 -6.54 -14.27 9.19
C THR A 51 -8.06 -14.28 9.15
N ARG A 52 -8.67 -13.72 10.19
CA ARG A 52 -10.14 -13.67 10.32
C ARG A 52 -10.75 -12.66 9.35
N HIS A 53 -12.07 -12.79 9.12
CA HIS A 53 -12.88 -11.86 8.32
C HIS A 53 -12.46 -11.74 6.85
N ILE A 54 -11.88 -12.79 6.27
CA ILE A 54 -11.52 -12.90 4.86
C ILE A 54 -12.28 -14.08 4.24
N GLY A 55 -12.81 -13.89 3.04
CA GLY A 55 -13.45 -14.95 2.25
C GLY A 55 -14.41 -14.41 1.20
N GLY A 56 -14.69 -15.23 0.19
CA GLY A 56 -15.51 -14.85 -0.96
C GLY A 56 -14.82 -13.80 -1.85
N GLY A 57 -15.63 -12.90 -2.39
CA GLY A 57 -15.18 -11.82 -3.27
C GLY A 57 -14.98 -12.25 -4.72
N HIS A 58 -14.73 -11.28 -5.61
CA HIS A 58 -14.51 -11.50 -7.04
C HIS A 58 -13.18 -12.25 -7.28
N LYS A 59 -13.13 -13.11 -8.31
CA LYS A 59 -11.89 -13.78 -8.76
C LYS A 59 -10.89 -12.72 -9.22
N GLN A 60 -9.62 -12.88 -8.82
CA GLN A 60 -8.54 -11.95 -9.14
C GLN A 60 -7.33 -12.73 -9.65
N ALA A 61 -6.63 -12.17 -10.63
CA ALA A 61 -5.28 -12.55 -10.99
C ALA A 61 -4.28 -11.57 -10.36
N TYR A 62 -3.13 -12.06 -9.95
CA TYR A 62 -2.05 -11.21 -9.44
C TYR A 62 -1.21 -10.68 -10.60
N ARG A 63 -0.86 -9.39 -10.56
CA ARG A 63 0.09 -8.76 -11.49
C ARG A 63 1.47 -8.79 -10.86
N ILE A 64 2.44 -9.32 -11.59
CA ILE A 64 3.84 -9.33 -11.17
C ILE A 64 4.37 -7.91 -11.29
N ILE A 65 4.64 -7.28 -10.14
CA ILE A 65 5.20 -5.92 -10.08
C ILE A 65 6.70 -6.02 -9.83
N ASP A 66 7.48 -5.32 -10.62
CA ASP A 66 8.91 -5.20 -10.41
C ASP A 66 9.20 -4.16 -9.31
N PHE A 67 9.55 -4.66 -8.14
CA PHE A 67 9.94 -3.86 -6.98
C PHE A 67 11.44 -3.68 -6.84
N LYS A 68 12.24 -4.21 -7.76
CA LYS A 68 13.71 -4.21 -7.66
C LYS A 68 14.38 -3.39 -8.75
N ARG A 69 14.11 -3.70 -10.01
CA ARG A 69 14.67 -3.06 -11.22
C ARG A 69 16.22 -3.01 -11.29
N TYR A 70 16.94 -3.84 -10.53
CA TYR A 70 18.42 -3.83 -10.52
C TYR A 70 19.02 -4.26 -11.84
N ASP A 71 18.43 -5.23 -12.51
CA ASP A 71 18.83 -5.77 -13.79
C ASP A 71 18.46 -4.88 -14.99
N LYS A 72 17.89 -3.71 -14.71
CA LYS A 72 17.46 -2.72 -15.72
C LYS A 72 18.18 -1.37 -15.56
N ASP A 73 19.30 -1.34 -14.83
CA ASP A 73 20.10 -0.14 -14.70
C ASP A 73 20.66 0.27 -16.07
N GLY A 74 20.50 1.56 -16.41
CA GLY A 74 20.90 2.11 -17.69
C GLY A 74 20.02 1.74 -18.89
N VAL A 75 19.02 0.85 -18.73
CA VAL A 75 18.12 0.48 -19.81
C VAL A 75 16.86 1.37 -19.75
N PRO A 76 16.65 2.22 -20.76
CA PRO A 76 15.45 3.07 -20.78
C PRO A 76 14.19 2.28 -21.07
N ALA A 77 13.08 2.69 -20.47
CA ALA A 77 11.77 2.14 -20.71
C ALA A 77 10.76 3.23 -21.06
N LYS A 78 9.78 2.88 -21.89
CA LYS A 78 8.64 3.74 -22.24
C LYS A 78 7.40 3.25 -21.51
N VAL A 79 6.63 4.15 -20.91
CA VAL A 79 5.31 3.86 -20.34
C VAL A 79 4.35 3.54 -21.47
N ALA A 80 4.01 2.26 -21.62
CA ALA A 80 3.09 1.80 -22.64
C ALA A 80 1.64 2.07 -22.22
N HIS A 81 1.27 1.68 -20.99
CA HIS A 81 -0.09 1.82 -20.50
C HIS A 81 -0.12 2.07 -18.99
N ILE A 82 -1.19 2.75 -18.52
CA ILE A 82 -1.57 2.82 -17.11
C ILE A 82 -2.81 1.95 -16.93
N GLU A 83 -2.75 1.02 -15.96
CA GLU A 83 -3.75 -0.02 -15.79
C GLU A 83 -4.29 -0.10 -14.34
N TYR A 84 -5.49 -0.67 -14.20
CA TYR A 84 -6.11 -0.98 -12.93
C TYR A 84 -5.59 -2.32 -12.39
N ASP A 85 -5.21 -2.36 -11.10
CA ASP A 85 -4.89 -3.61 -10.41
C ASP A 85 -5.88 -3.84 -9.24
N PRO A 86 -6.67 -4.93 -9.24
CA PRO A 86 -7.61 -5.25 -8.16
C PRO A 86 -6.92 -5.66 -6.85
N ASN A 87 -5.61 -5.90 -6.87
CA ASN A 87 -4.85 -6.37 -5.71
C ASN A 87 -4.30 -5.24 -4.84
N ARG A 88 -4.32 -4.01 -5.36
CA ARG A 88 -3.77 -2.83 -4.67
C ARG A 88 -4.61 -1.59 -4.92
N THR A 89 -4.38 -0.57 -4.11
CA THR A 89 -5.06 0.73 -4.26
C THR A 89 -4.42 1.61 -5.31
N ALA A 90 -3.10 1.46 -5.52
CA ALA A 90 -2.35 2.19 -6.54
C ALA A 90 -2.66 1.68 -7.96
N ARG A 91 -2.56 2.57 -8.96
CA ARG A 91 -2.49 2.19 -10.37
C ARG A 91 -1.13 1.56 -10.66
N ILE A 92 -1.06 0.81 -11.75
CA ILE A 92 0.19 0.22 -12.23
C ILE A 92 0.48 0.74 -13.63
N ALA A 93 1.75 0.89 -13.95
CA ALA A 93 2.21 1.26 -15.29
C ALA A 93 2.92 0.07 -15.95
N LEU A 94 2.52 -0.25 -17.18
CA LEU A 94 3.21 -1.22 -18.02
C LEU A 94 4.35 -0.52 -18.71
N LEU A 95 5.57 -0.99 -18.49
CA LEU A 95 6.79 -0.52 -19.12
C LEU A 95 7.21 -1.45 -20.25
N HIS A 96 7.57 -0.87 -21.38
CA HIS A 96 8.31 -1.53 -22.45
C HIS A 96 9.75 -1.02 -22.42
N TYR A 97 10.68 -1.90 -22.11
CA TYR A 97 12.12 -1.61 -22.10
C TYR A 97 12.71 -1.67 -23.51
N ALA A 98 13.83 -0.99 -23.72
CA ALA A 98 14.53 -1.00 -25.00
C ALA A 98 15.05 -2.39 -25.40
N ASP A 99 15.26 -3.27 -24.43
CA ASP A 99 15.65 -4.68 -24.61
C ASP A 99 14.45 -5.61 -24.95
N GLY A 100 13.27 -5.08 -25.20
CA GLY A 100 12.05 -5.84 -25.53
C GLY A 100 11.32 -6.41 -24.31
N THR A 101 11.85 -6.32 -23.10
CA THR A 101 11.17 -6.84 -21.92
C THR A 101 10.02 -5.94 -21.48
N LYS A 102 8.96 -6.56 -20.93
CA LYS A 102 7.82 -5.85 -20.36
C LYS A 102 7.79 -6.05 -18.85
N ARG A 103 7.51 -5.00 -18.08
CA ARG A 103 7.34 -5.08 -16.62
C ARG A 103 6.28 -4.11 -16.12
N TYR A 104 5.64 -4.48 -15.02
CA TYR A 104 4.78 -3.56 -14.27
C TYR A 104 5.55 -2.87 -13.16
N ILE A 105 5.27 -1.58 -12.96
CA ILE A 105 5.67 -0.79 -11.80
C ILE A 105 4.44 -0.15 -11.15
N LEU A 106 4.60 0.42 -9.95
CA LEU A 106 3.59 1.32 -9.39
C LEU A 106 3.59 2.62 -10.20
N ALA A 107 2.42 3.10 -10.59
CA ALA A 107 2.30 4.37 -11.31
C ALA A 107 2.43 5.54 -10.32
N PRO A 108 3.47 6.39 -10.43
CA PRO A 108 3.54 7.63 -9.68
C PRO A 108 2.49 8.64 -10.15
N ALA A 109 2.21 9.62 -9.31
CA ALA A 109 1.34 10.73 -9.67
C ALA A 109 1.93 11.53 -10.85
N GLY A 110 1.06 11.92 -11.77
CA GLY A 110 1.45 12.71 -12.94
C GLY A 110 2.08 11.94 -14.09
N LEU A 111 2.34 10.63 -13.93
CA LEU A 111 2.86 9.79 -15.02
C LEU A 111 1.84 9.67 -16.15
N LYS A 112 2.32 9.78 -17.39
CA LYS A 112 1.50 9.67 -18.60
C LYS A 112 1.98 8.54 -19.51
N GLN A 113 1.10 8.08 -20.37
CA GLN A 113 1.45 7.18 -21.47
C GLN A 113 2.47 7.87 -22.39
N GLY A 114 3.53 7.18 -22.74
CA GLY A 114 4.61 7.70 -23.59
C GLY A 114 5.82 8.22 -22.81
N ASP A 115 5.69 8.50 -21.51
CA ASP A 115 6.79 8.98 -20.68
C ASP A 115 7.94 7.97 -20.67
N ARG A 116 9.17 8.48 -20.58
CA ARG A 116 10.39 7.69 -20.46
C ARG A 116 10.79 7.53 -19.00
N ILE A 117 11.11 6.32 -18.62
CA ILE A 117 11.53 5.94 -17.27
C ILE A 117 12.87 5.23 -17.33
N GLU A 118 13.72 5.54 -16.36
CA GLU A 118 15.06 4.99 -16.24
C GLU A 118 15.31 4.46 -14.83
N ALA A 119 16.29 3.57 -14.71
CA ALA A 119 16.78 3.02 -13.45
C ALA A 119 18.31 3.19 -13.40
N GLY A 120 18.83 3.37 -12.20
CA GLY A 120 20.27 3.38 -12.00
C GLY A 120 20.81 4.67 -11.38
N PRO A 121 22.11 4.71 -11.10
CA PRO A 121 22.74 5.83 -10.40
C PRO A 121 22.77 7.14 -11.20
N SER A 122 22.73 7.06 -12.53
CA SER A 122 22.77 8.20 -13.47
C SER A 122 21.40 8.66 -13.95
N ALA A 123 20.32 8.02 -13.48
CA ALA A 123 18.98 8.39 -13.90
C ALA A 123 18.60 9.80 -13.41
N ASP A 124 17.87 10.56 -14.22
CA ASP A 124 17.37 11.90 -13.87
C ASP A 124 16.40 11.85 -12.67
N ILE A 125 16.28 12.97 -11.96
CA ILE A 125 15.33 13.14 -10.86
C ILE A 125 13.92 13.44 -11.41
N LYS A 126 13.34 12.44 -12.09
CA LYS A 126 11.99 12.51 -12.68
C LYS A 126 11.05 11.50 -12.04
N PRO A 127 9.73 11.79 -11.89
CA PRO A 127 8.78 10.84 -11.34
C PRO A 127 8.80 9.50 -12.08
N GLY A 128 8.92 8.40 -11.32
CA GLY A 128 9.00 7.04 -11.86
C GLY A 128 10.42 6.48 -12.01
N ASN A 129 11.45 7.33 -12.06
CA ASN A 129 12.83 6.88 -12.05
C ASN A 129 13.23 6.33 -10.70
N ILE A 130 14.07 5.30 -10.68
CA ILE A 130 14.55 4.67 -9.46
C ILE A 130 16.07 4.89 -9.31
N LEU A 131 16.46 5.40 -8.15
CA LEU A 131 17.84 5.69 -7.80
C LEU A 131 18.17 5.17 -6.40
N GLN A 132 19.46 5.12 -6.09
CA GLN A 132 19.93 4.95 -4.72
C GLN A 132 19.68 6.23 -3.92
N LEU A 133 19.33 6.10 -2.64
CA LEU A 133 19.03 7.25 -1.76
C LEU A 133 20.20 8.24 -1.69
N ARG A 134 21.45 7.76 -1.77
CA ARG A 134 22.63 8.62 -1.80
C ARG A 134 22.65 9.59 -3.01
N ASN A 135 22.07 9.21 -4.13
CA ASN A 135 22.07 9.99 -5.38
C ASN A 135 20.84 10.92 -5.50
N ILE A 136 19.86 10.82 -4.58
CA ILE A 136 18.64 11.63 -4.60
C ILE A 136 18.86 12.91 -3.79
N PRO A 137 18.54 14.12 -4.27
CA PRO A 137 18.66 15.37 -3.51
C PRO A 137 17.85 15.36 -2.22
N LEU A 138 18.30 16.12 -1.21
CA LEU A 138 17.54 16.32 0.03
C LEU A 138 16.20 17.04 -0.27
N GLY A 139 15.20 16.77 0.55
CA GLY A 139 13.85 17.32 0.37
C GLY A 139 13.00 16.58 -0.66
N THR A 140 13.60 15.74 -1.52
CA THR A 140 12.88 15.02 -2.57
C THR A 140 11.86 14.06 -1.97
N VAL A 141 10.67 14.04 -2.60
CA VAL A 141 9.61 13.09 -2.31
C VAL A 141 9.82 11.82 -3.10
N VAL A 142 9.78 10.67 -2.43
CA VAL A 142 10.03 9.35 -3.00
C VAL A 142 8.95 8.35 -2.55
N HIS A 143 8.80 7.27 -3.29
CA HIS A 143 7.94 6.14 -2.93
C HIS A 143 8.63 4.81 -3.25
N ALA A 144 7.96 3.70 -2.96
CA ALA A 144 8.47 2.35 -3.21
C ALA A 144 9.92 2.17 -2.73
N VAL A 145 10.17 2.55 -1.45
CA VAL A 145 11.51 2.58 -0.86
C VAL A 145 11.89 1.21 -0.32
N GLU A 146 13.14 0.81 -0.51
CA GLU A 146 13.71 -0.38 0.12
C GLU A 146 14.04 -0.14 1.60
N LEU A 147 13.99 -1.21 2.39
CA LEU A 147 14.46 -1.21 3.78
C LEU A 147 15.90 -1.73 3.92
N TYR A 148 16.29 -2.62 3.02
CA TYR A 148 17.63 -3.21 2.93
C TYR A 148 18.02 -3.24 1.46
N PRO A 149 19.29 -3.05 1.13
CA PRO A 149 19.76 -3.12 -0.24
C PRO A 149 19.40 -4.46 -0.88
N GLY A 150 18.85 -4.44 -2.08
CA GLY A 150 18.41 -5.64 -2.80
C GLY A 150 17.14 -6.31 -2.30
N GLY A 151 16.55 -5.82 -1.20
CA GLY A 151 15.33 -6.39 -0.60
C GLY A 151 14.04 -6.08 -1.36
N GLY A 152 14.11 -5.20 -2.35
CA GLY A 152 12.96 -4.68 -3.09
C GLY A 152 12.12 -3.70 -2.26
N ALA A 153 11.28 -2.95 -2.94
CA ALA A 153 10.48 -1.90 -2.33
C ALA A 153 9.51 -2.44 -1.26
N LYS A 154 9.49 -1.82 -0.09
CA LYS A 154 8.64 -2.18 1.05
C LYS A 154 7.81 -1.01 1.57
N ILE A 155 8.34 0.21 1.54
CA ILE A 155 7.74 1.41 2.12
C ILE A 155 7.04 2.21 1.03
N ALA A 156 5.94 2.90 1.38
CA ALA A 156 5.17 3.80 0.51
C ALA A 156 4.78 3.17 -0.84
N ARG A 157 3.95 2.13 -0.80
CA ARG A 157 3.45 1.41 -1.98
C ARG A 157 1.94 1.57 -2.22
N SER A 158 1.22 2.10 -1.26
CA SER A 158 -0.23 2.33 -1.37
C SER A 158 -0.52 3.64 -2.09
N ALA A 159 -1.73 3.76 -2.66
CA ALA A 159 -2.17 4.99 -3.33
C ALA A 159 -1.98 6.24 -2.44
N GLY A 160 -1.45 7.31 -3.01
CA GLY A 160 -1.23 8.58 -2.32
C GLY A 160 -0.19 8.55 -1.22
N THR A 161 0.61 7.50 -1.10
CA THR A 161 1.68 7.46 -0.09
C THR A 161 3.01 7.94 -0.67
N SER A 162 3.76 8.61 0.18
CA SER A 162 5.10 9.12 -0.13
C SER A 162 5.97 9.14 1.11
N VAL A 163 7.26 9.30 0.92
CA VAL A 163 8.30 9.43 1.94
C VAL A 163 9.17 10.60 1.52
N GLN A 164 9.61 11.42 2.46
CA GLN A 164 10.52 12.52 2.18
C GLN A 164 11.94 12.18 2.66
N LEU A 165 12.93 12.41 1.82
CA LEU A 165 14.34 12.34 2.18
C LEU A 165 14.74 13.62 2.92
N VAL A 166 15.02 13.50 4.22
CA VAL A 166 15.26 14.66 5.10
C VAL A 166 16.76 14.99 5.21
N ALA A 167 17.57 13.97 5.43
CA ALA A 167 19.02 14.13 5.61
C ALA A 167 19.79 12.90 5.09
N LYS A 168 21.08 13.06 4.88
CA LYS A 168 22.04 12.00 4.56
C LYS A 168 23.23 12.15 5.49
N GLU A 169 23.54 11.11 6.24
CA GLU A 169 24.62 11.11 7.22
C GLU A 169 25.44 9.83 7.06
N GLY A 170 26.63 9.93 6.48
CA GLY A 170 27.51 8.80 6.25
C GLY A 170 26.82 7.64 5.53
N ARG A 171 26.69 6.50 6.21
CA ARG A 171 26.06 5.28 5.67
C ARG A 171 24.52 5.37 5.55
N PHE A 172 23.87 6.29 6.25
CA PHE A 172 22.42 6.34 6.38
C PHE A 172 21.80 7.55 5.68
N ALA A 173 20.58 7.34 5.18
CA ALA A 173 19.64 8.35 4.74
C ALA A 173 18.49 8.42 5.72
N GLN A 174 18.11 9.60 6.19
CA GLN A 174 16.98 9.83 7.08
C GLN A 174 15.72 10.05 6.28
N LEU A 175 14.73 9.20 6.50
CA LEU A 175 13.47 9.21 5.80
C LEU A 175 12.32 9.56 6.74
N ARG A 176 11.54 10.58 6.37
CA ARG A 176 10.28 10.92 7.03
C ARG A 176 9.15 10.08 6.40
N MET A 177 8.64 9.13 7.18
CA MET A 177 7.59 8.22 6.79
C MET A 177 6.20 8.89 6.75
N PRO A 178 5.19 8.31 6.07
CA PRO A 178 3.81 8.81 6.09
C PRO A 178 3.20 8.92 7.49
N SER A 179 3.68 8.11 8.44
CA SER A 179 3.27 8.16 9.87
C SER A 179 3.86 9.32 10.66
N GLY A 180 4.80 10.09 10.07
CA GLY A 180 5.58 11.11 10.76
C GLY A 180 6.83 10.58 11.49
N GLU A 181 7.05 9.27 11.52
CA GLU A 181 8.29 8.65 12.02
C GLU A 181 9.47 9.07 11.14
N ILE A 182 10.60 9.44 11.74
CA ILE A 182 11.87 9.61 11.04
C ILE A 182 12.73 8.39 11.32
N ARG A 183 13.22 7.77 10.24
CA ARG A 183 13.95 6.53 10.30
C ARG A 183 15.18 6.56 9.40
N ASN A 184 16.26 5.98 9.91
CA ASN A 184 17.47 5.71 9.16
C ASN A 184 17.28 4.48 8.25
N VAL A 185 17.67 4.63 6.99
CA VAL A 185 17.74 3.55 6.00
C VAL A 185 19.12 3.65 5.33
N GLU A 186 19.72 2.54 4.93
CA GLU A 186 21.01 2.57 4.26
C GLU A 186 20.96 3.39 2.97
N ALA A 187 21.95 4.25 2.76
CA ALA A 187 21.99 5.17 1.62
C ALA A 187 22.12 4.45 0.26
N THR A 188 22.50 3.18 0.26
CA THR A 188 22.54 2.29 -0.91
C THR A 188 21.17 1.70 -1.28
N CYS A 189 20.18 1.76 -0.38
CA CYS A 189 18.81 1.39 -0.69
C CYS A 189 18.26 2.24 -1.82
N ARG A 190 17.37 1.64 -2.62
CA ARG A 190 16.73 2.32 -3.75
C ARG A 190 15.38 2.87 -3.39
N ALA A 191 15.02 3.96 -4.06
CA ALA A 191 13.70 4.57 -3.99
C ALA A 191 13.28 5.09 -5.37
N THR A 192 11.97 5.12 -5.62
CA THR A 192 11.40 5.70 -6.83
C THR A 192 11.01 7.15 -6.55
N ILE A 193 11.35 8.05 -7.46
CA ILE A 193 11.04 9.48 -7.36
C ILE A 193 9.53 9.72 -7.50
N GLY A 194 9.01 10.68 -6.73
CA GLY A 194 7.60 11.10 -6.73
C GLY A 194 6.76 10.37 -5.67
N GLU A 195 5.47 10.62 -5.68
CA GLU A 195 4.47 9.96 -4.83
C GLU A 195 3.68 8.94 -5.63
N VAL A 196 3.06 7.97 -4.94
CA VAL A 196 2.19 6.99 -5.59
C VAL A 196 0.89 7.66 -6.06
N GLY A 197 0.50 7.43 -7.30
CA GLY A 197 -0.74 7.97 -7.88
C GLY A 197 -2.01 7.47 -7.18
N ASN A 198 -3.19 7.96 -7.65
CA ASN A 198 -4.53 7.60 -7.14
C ASN A 198 -4.77 8.00 -5.67
N ALA A 199 -4.27 9.17 -5.25
CA ALA A 199 -4.36 9.64 -3.85
C ALA A 199 -5.82 9.70 -3.32
N GLU A 200 -6.79 10.01 -4.18
CA GLU A 200 -8.21 10.10 -3.81
C GLU A 200 -8.89 8.75 -3.53
N GLN A 201 -8.18 7.63 -3.67
CA GLN A 201 -8.71 6.29 -3.37
C GLN A 201 -9.26 6.17 -1.94
N SER A 202 -8.69 6.89 -0.99
CA SER A 202 -9.15 6.94 0.41
C SER A 202 -10.50 7.62 0.58
N ASN A 203 -10.87 8.52 -0.33
CA ASN A 203 -12.09 9.32 -0.28
C ASN A 203 -13.30 8.59 -0.90
N ILE A 204 -13.10 7.41 -1.46
CA ILE A 204 -14.18 6.60 -2.06
C ILE A 204 -15.06 6.02 -0.97
N ASN A 205 -16.35 6.35 -1.01
CA ASN A 205 -17.36 5.77 -0.15
C ASN A 205 -18.02 4.57 -0.86
N TRP A 206 -17.97 3.41 -0.21
CA TRP A 206 -18.50 2.18 -0.79
C TRP A 206 -20.03 2.11 -0.76
N GLY A 207 -20.71 2.87 0.09
CA GLY A 207 -22.15 3.05 0.18
C GLY A 207 -22.93 1.87 0.77
N LYS A 208 -22.49 0.64 0.60
CA LYS A 208 -23.16 -0.57 1.13
C LYS A 208 -22.19 -1.67 1.53
N ALA A 209 -22.59 -2.48 2.53
CA ALA A 209 -21.80 -3.61 3.03
C ALA A 209 -21.49 -4.67 1.95
N GLY A 210 -22.41 -4.88 1.00
CA GLY A 210 -22.21 -5.81 -0.10
C GLY A 210 -20.98 -5.52 -0.95
N ARG A 211 -20.57 -4.26 -1.12
CA ARG A 211 -19.33 -3.90 -1.82
C ARG A 211 -18.08 -4.40 -1.11
N MET A 212 -18.10 -4.43 0.23
CA MET A 212 -17.01 -5.01 1.02
C MET A 212 -16.98 -6.53 0.84
N ARG A 213 -18.16 -7.18 0.74
CA ARG A 213 -18.26 -8.61 0.44
C ARG A 213 -17.68 -8.94 -0.93
N TRP A 214 -17.89 -8.11 -1.95
CA TRP A 214 -17.29 -8.27 -3.28
C TRP A 214 -15.76 -8.20 -3.27
N LYS A 215 -15.19 -7.47 -2.30
CA LYS A 215 -13.75 -7.39 -2.08
C LYS A 215 -13.18 -8.54 -1.24
N GLY A 216 -14.01 -9.49 -0.83
CA GLY A 216 -13.58 -10.64 -0.02
C GLY A 216 -13.49 -10.36 1.47
N LYS A 217 -14.03 -9.23 1.93
CA LYS A 217 -14.10 -8.92 3.36
C LYS A 217 -15.40 -9.41 3.96
N ARG A 218 -15.33 -10.23 5.01
CA ARG A 218 -16.47 -10.70 5.79
C ARG A 218 -16.84 -9.69 6.88
N PRO A 219 -18.08 -9.71 7.38
CA PRO A 219 -18.51 -8.87 8.51
C PRO A 219 -17.63 -9.09 9.73
N HIS A 220 -17.43 -8.02 10.49
CA HIS A 220 -16.71 -8.04 11.76
C HIS A 220 -17.69 -7.78 12.90
N VAL A 221 -17.77 -8.73 13.85
CA VAL A 221 -18.58 -8.60 15.07
C VAL A 221 -17.71 -7.99 16.16
N ARG A 222 -18.25 -7.00 16.89
CA ARG A 222 -17.56 -6.36 18.02
C ARG A 222 -17.54 -7.30 19.23
N GLY A 223 -16.44 -7.32 19.98
CA GLY A 223 -16.30 -8.17 21.17
C GLY A 223 -17.37 -7.92 22.25
N VAL A 224 -17.84 -6.66 22.36
CA VAL A 224 -18.89 -6.27 23.35
C VAL A 224 -20.24 -6.96 23.13
N VAL A 225 -20.53 -7.43 21.89
CA VAL A 225 -21.79 -8.12 21.59
C VAL A 225 -21.65 -9.65 21.58
N MET A 226 -20.51 -10.15 22.04
CA MET A 226 -20.23 -11.57 22.17
C MET A 226 -20.51 -12.05 23.61
N ASN A 227 -20.52 -13.36 23.80
CA ASN A 227 -20.57 -13.95 25.14
C ASN A 227 -19.20 -13.87 25.85
N PRO A 228 -19.16 -13.97 27.20
CA PRO A 228 -17.89 -13.92 27.94
C PRO A 228 -16.86 -14.96 27.51
N VAL A 229 -17.29 -16.13 27.07
CA VAL A 229 -16.42 -17.20 26.56
C VAL A 229 -15.71 -16.83 25.26
N ASP A 230 -16.32 -15.96 24.44
CA ASP A 230 -15.83 -15.63 23.09
C ASP A 230 -14.90 -14.40 23.08
N HIS A 231 -15.08 -13.50 24.05
CA HIS A 231 -14.33 -12.25 24.09
C HIS A 231 -14.24 -11.68 25.51
N PRO A 232 -13.08 -11.10 25.94
CA PRO A 232 -12.93 -10.45 27.23
C PRO A 232 -13.88 -9.27 27.51
N HIS A 233 -14.49 -8.70 26.45
CA HIS A 233 -15.51 -7.64 26.54
C HIS A 233 -16.94 -8.19 26.43
N GLY A 234 -17.10 -9.49 26.37
CA GLY A 234 -18.42 -10.14 26.24
C GLY A 234 -19.21 -10.16 27.54
N GLY A 235 -20.50 -10.40 27.42
CA GLY A 235 -21.44 -10.50 28.53
C GLY A 235 -22.19 -9.22 28.83
N GLY A 236 -23.02 -9.26 29.90
CA GLY A 236 -23.89 -8.19 30.33
C GLY A 236 -25.28 -8.24 29.71
N GLU A 237 -26.19 -7.39 30.20
CA GLU A 237 -27.57 -7.24 29.72
C GLU A 237 -27.71 -5.98 28.87
N GLY A 238 -28.37 -6.08 27.73
CA GLY A 238 -28.65 -4.97 26.83
C GLY A 238 -27.39 -4.28 26.28
N ARG A 239 -27.33 -2.96 26.34
CA ARG A 239 -26.17 -2.13 25.93
C ARG A 239 -25.15 -2.03 27.05
N THR A 240 -24.25 -2.98 27.17
CA THR A 240 -23.13 -2.91 28.11
C THR A 240 -21.91 -2.24 27.47
N SER A 241 -21.09 -1.61 28.31
CA SER A 241 -19.75 -1.14 27.96
C SER A 241 -18.74 -2.29 28.09
N GLY A 242 -17.52 -2.09 27.58
CA GLY A 242 -16.46 -3.11 27.64
C GLY A 242 -15.98 -3.49 29.04
N GLY A 243 -16.31 -2.71 30.09
CA GLY A 243 -15.99 -2.95 31.49
C GLY A 243 -14.49 -2.91 31.84
N ARG A 244 -13.60 -2.74 30.87
CA ARG A 244 -12.13 -2.74 31.00
C ARG A 244 -11.47 -1.98 29.86
N HIS A 245 -10.16 -1.78 29.97
CA HIS A 245 -9.40 -1.23 28.85
C HIS A 245 -9.57 -2.09 27.58
N PRO A 246 -9.63 -1.46 26.37
CA PRO A 246 -9.79 -2.19 25.12
C PRO A 246 -8.70 -3.25 24.94
N VAL A 247 -9.13 -4.48 24.70
CA VAL A 247 -8.23 -5.62 24.46
C VAL A 247 -8.69 -6.42 23.25
N SER A 248 -7.77 -7.16 22.65
CA SER A 248 -8.05 -8.13 21.59
C SER A 248 -8.79 -9.37 22.16
N PRO A 249 -9.35 -10.25 21.30
CA PRO A 249 -9.94 -11.53 21.75
C PRO A 249 -9.00 -12.40 22.59
N TRP A 250 -7.70 -12.21 22.48
CA TRP A 250 -6.67 -12.91 23.26
C TRP A 250 -6.17 -12.11 24.48
N GLY A 251 -6.89 -11.06 24.88
CA GLY A 251 -6.56 -10.25 26.04
C GLY A 251 -5.39 -9.27 25.87
N LYS A 252 -4.83 -9.13 24.66
CA LYS A 252 -3.73 -8.17 24.43
C LYS A 252 -4.27 -6.74 24.36
N PRO A 253 -3.69 -5.77 25.12
CA PRO A 253 -4.09 -4.37 25.07
C PRO A 253 -4.01 -3.81 23.65
N GLU A 254 -5.02 -3.04 23.23
CA GLU A 254 -5.01 -2.33 21.97
C GLU A 254 -3.98 -1.20 21.96
N GLY A 255 -3.55 -0.79 20.76
CA GLY A 255 -2.57 0.28 20.58
C GLY A 255 -1.10 -0.12 20.73
N ARG A 256 -0.81 -1.26 21.33
CA ARG A 256 0.57 -1.80 21.46
C ARG A 256 0.90 -2.72 20.27
N THR A 257 1.09 -2.14 19.09
CA THR A 257 1.29 -2.93 17.86
C THR A 257 2.75 -3.31 17.61
N ARG A 258 3.71 -2.54 18.16
CA ARG A 258 5.14 -2.80 17.98
C ARG A 258 5.70 -3.58 19.19
N ARG A 259 6.36 -4.72 18.91
CA ARG A 259 7.12 -5.45 19.93
C ARG A 259 8.23 -4.54 20.48
N PRO A 260 8.37 -4.37 21.80
CA PRO A 260 9.47 -3.60 22.39
C PRO A 260 10.83 -4.26 22.14
N LYS A 261 11.90 -3.47 22.26
CA LYS A 261 13.31 -3.92 22.14
C LYS A 261 13.63 -4.69 20.87
N LYS A 262 13.13 -4.22 19.71
CA LYS A 262 13.57 -4.74 18.40
C LYS A 262 14.94 -4.16 18.03
N ALA A 263 15.80 -4.98 17.42
CA ALA A 263 17.09 -4.50 16.88
C ALA A 263 16.94 -3.28 15.96
N SER A 264 15.82 -3.22 15.22
CA SER A 264 15.52 -2.08 14.32
C SER A 264 15.09 -0.80 15.05
N ASP A 265 14.96 -0.79 16.39
CA ASP A 265 14.62 0.43 17.15
C ASP A 265 15.77 1.43 17.11
N ARG A 266 17.03 0.99 16.99
CA ARG A 266 18.23 1.83 16.78
C ARG A 266 18.20 2.65 15.50
N LEU A 267 17.40 2.24 14.51
CA LEU A 267 17.24 2.96 13.25
C LEU A 267 16.14 4.02 13.30
N ILE A 268 15.39 4.15 14.40
CA ILE A 268 14.33 5.15 14.55
C ILE A 268 14.91 6.37 15.23
N VAL A 269 15.05 7.46 14.47
CA VAL A 269 15.54 8.76 14.99
C VAL A 269 14.44 9.45 15.79
N ARG A 270 13.22 9.50 15.24
CA ARG A 270 12.06 10.09 15.89
C ARG A 270 10.82 9.24 15.67
N ARG A 271 10.15 8.85 16.74
CA ARG A 271 8.89 8.11 16.67
C ARG A 271 7.74 8.98 16.20
N ARG A 272 6.68 8.35 15.68
CA ARG A 272 5.42 9.05 15.35
C ARG A 272 4.84 9.71 16.60
N LYS A 273 4.19 10.85 16.44
CA LYS A 273 3.42 11.45 17.54
C LYS A 273 2.24 10.54 17.91
N THR A 274 2.04 10.32 19.20
CA THR A 274 0.92 9.55 19.76
C THR A 274 0.10 10.43 20.68
N GLY A 275 -1.22 10.22 20.78
CA GLY A 275 -2.10 10.96 21.69
C GLY A 275 -2.95 12.02 21.00
N LYS A 276 -3.62 12.88 21.82
CA LYS A 276 -4.58 13.91 21.37
C LYS A 276 -3.95 15.04 20.54
N ASN A 277 -2.65 15.16 20.51
CA ASN A 277 -1.91 16.21 19.78
C ASN A 277 -1.41 15.70 18.41
N ARG A 278 -2.31 15.17 17.61
CA ARG A 278 -2.05 14.85 16.20
C ARG A 278 -2.20 16.09 15.34
#